data_ec8a0d940fa5d6b39a16e05642aeedc0
#
_entry.id   ec8a0d940fa5d6b39a16e05642aeedc0
#
_cell.length_a   1.000
_cell.length_b   1.000
_cell.length_c   1.000
_cell.angle_alpha   90.00
_cell.angle_beta   90.00
_cell.angle_gamma   90.00
#
_symmetry.space_group_name_H-M   'P 1'
#
loop_
_entity.id
_entity.type
_entity.pdbx_description
1 polymer ?
#
loop_
_entity_poly.entity_id
_entity_poly.type
_entity_poly.pdbx_seq_one_letter_code
_entity_poly.pdbx_strand_id
1 'polypeptide(L)'
;MFGRSILKWGMMVANLLAAFIMVMTLVGTVLSPEKFLLPAYLTLVFPLIIILNIGFVIFWMLARKWYFLLSLSLLLFSATQINDTFPIHLGKIETVSVKKTIHILTYNTMGSGELKKHTKRKPNKVIQYILDSNADIVCLQEFTVSSKNEYLTQADIIRIFSKYPYKHIQYNYNENSKQSGVATFSKYPIINKQKIDYKSYFNGSIFSDIEIDGKIIRFVNNHLESNKITEKEKDMPIRLKDDFNAEDLSGVTLHFSRKLGVAYKLRAHQADVVAKVITESPYKVVVCGDFNDVPSSYAYTKIKGKLKDVFSETGSGFGWTFNDKYYHFRIDYVLYDSTAFSPSKYKVDKVNYSDHYPVLCDLNIKN
;
A
#
# COMPACT_ATOMS: atom_id res chain seq x y z
N MET A 1 -14.26 -48.86 10.45
CA MET A 1 -13.29 -48.56 9.37
C MET A 1 -13.82 -47.58 8.32
N PHE A 2 -15.07 -47.70 7.87
CA PHE A 2 -15.70 -46.89 6.83
C PHE A 2 -15.69 -45.38 7.12
N GLY A 3 -16.08 -44.92 8.31
CA GLY A 3 -16.10 -43.49 8.66
C GLY A 3 -14.73 -42.83 8.69
N ARG A 4 -13.66 -43.54 9.11
CA ARG A 4 -12.28 -43.00 9.07
C ARG A 4 -11.76 -42.81 7.66
N SER A 5 -12.19 -43.65 6.71
CA SER A 5 -11.84 -43.52 5.29
C SER A 5 -12.53 -42.32 4.67
N ILE A 6 -13.83 -42.11 4.91
CA ILE A 6 -14.60 -40.95 4.39
C ILE A 6 -14.01 -39.66 4.91
N LEU A 7 -13.72 -39.54 6.21
CA LEU A 7 -13.09 -38.34 6.79
C LEU A 7 -11.73 -38.03 6.15
N LYS A 8 -10.89 -39.08 5.96
CA LYS A 8 -9.59 -38.91 5.30
C LYS A 8 -9.73 -38.37 3.87
N TRP A 9 -10.66 -38.93 3.09
CA TRP A 9 -10.91 -38.46 1.71
C TRP A 9 -11.47 -37.03 1.69
N GLY A 10 -12.40 -36.70 2.58
CA GLY A 10 -12.93 -35.33 2.73
C GLY A 10 -11.83 -34.33 3.06
N MET A 11 -10.94 -34.62 4.00
CA MET A 11 -9.81 -33.78 4.36
C MET A 11 -8.80 -33.66 3.22
N MET A 12 -8.61 -34.71 2.42
CA MET A 12 -7.72 -34.64 1.26
C MET A 12 -8.28 -33.72 0.16
N VAL A 13 -9.58 -33.82 -0.12
CA VAL A 13 -10.25 -32.92 -1.08
C VAL A 13 -10.18 -31.48 -0.58
N ALA A 14 -10.44 -31.23 0.69
CA ALA A 14 -10.33 -29.90 1.29
C ALA A 14 -8.90 -29.34 1.19
N ASN A 15 -7.87 -30.17 1.41
CA ASN A 15 -6.47 -29.75 1.24
C ASN A 15 -6.14 -29.44 -0.22
N LEU A 16 -6.63 -30.22 -1.19
CA LEU A 16 -6.46 -29.94 -2.61
C LEU A 16 -7.13 -28.62 -3.03
N LEU A 17 -8.31 -28.33 -2.50
CA LEU A 17 -9.00 -27.06 -2.73
C LEU A 17 -8.21 -25.88 -2.12
N ALA A 18 -7.72 -26.01 -0.89
CA ALA A 18 -6.88 -25.00 -0.25
C ALA A 18 -5.58 -24.74 -1.04
N ALA A 19 -4.95 -25.83 -1.51
CA ALA A 19 -3.77 -25.75 -2.37
C ALA A 19 -4.07 -25.05 -3.71
N PHE A 20 -5.20 -25.38 -4.34
CA PHE A 20 -5.64 -24.73 -5.56
C PHE A 20 -5.88 -23.22 -5.36
N ILE A 21 -6.58 -22.84 -4.28
CA ILE A 21 -6.81 -21.44 -3.92
C ILE A 21 -5.48 -20.71 -3.70
N MET A 22 -4.51 -21.34 -3.04
CA MET A 22 -3.17 -20.79 -2.83
C MET A 22 -2.45 -20.53 -4.17
N VAL A 23 -2.48 -21.51 -5.09
CA VAL A 23 -1.93 -21.37 -6.45
C VAL A 23 -2.61 -20.22 -7.19
N MET A 24 -3.94 -20.15 -7.16
CA MET A 24 -4.69 -19.05 -7.80
C MET A 24 -4.31 -17.69 -7.21
N THR A 25 -4.07 -17.61 -5.89
CA THR A 25 -3.61 -16.37 -5.25
C THR A 25 -2.22 -15.96 -5.78
N LEU A 26 -1.28 -16.92 -5.89
CA LEU A 26 0.04 -16.66 -6.47
C LEU A 26 -0.06 -16.23 -7.94
N VAL A 27 -0.93 -16.83 -8.72
CA VAL A 27 -1.23 -16.37 -10.09
C VAL A 27 -1.71 -14.92 -10.08
N GLY A 28 -2.52 -14.52 -9.08
CA GLY A 28 -3.01 -13.14 -8.91
C GLY A 28 -1.91 -12.11 -8.67
N THR A 29 -0.72 -12.50 -8.20
CA THR A 29 0.41 -11.58 -8.04
C THR A 29 1.10 -11.22 -9.37
N VAL A 30 0.97 -12.06 -10.40
CA VAL A 30 1.71 -11.92 -11.68
C VAL A 30 0.79 -11.75 -12.89
N LEU A 31 -0.42 -12.29 -12.84
CA LEU A 31 -1.39 -12.21 -13.93
C LEU A 31 -2.24 -10.96 -13.77
N SER A 32 -2.20 -10.07 -14.78
CA SER A 32 -2.98 -8.83 -14.76
C SER A 32 -4.47 -9.09 -14.58
N PRO A 33 -5.16 -8.39 -13.64
CA PRO A 33 -6.60 -8.42 -13.46
C PRO A 33 -7.40 -8.02 -14.70
N GLU A 34 -6.79 -7.33 -15.67
CA GLU A 34 -7.42 -7.04 -16.96
C GLU A 34 -7.66 -8.31 -17.78
N LYS A 35 -6.77 -9.30 -17.68
CA LYS A 35 -6.86 -10.58 -18.38
C LYS A 35 -7.73 -11.58 -17.64
N PHE A 36 -7.55 -11.69 -16.33
CA PHE A 36 -8.29 -12.65 -15.49
C PHE A 36 -8.44 -12.11 -14.07
N LEU A 37 -9.66 -11.76 -13.69
CA LEU A 37 -9.96 -11.01 -12.48
C LEU A 37 -10.05 -11.88 -11.22
N LEU A 38 -10.48 -13.16 -11.32
CA LEU A 38 -10.73 -14.02 -10.17
C LEU A 38 -9.52 -14.15 -9.22
N PRO A 39 -8.27 -14.35 -9.69
CA PRO A 39 -7.10 -14.42 -8.81
C PRO A 39 -6.89 -13.15 -7.99
N ALA A 40 -7.21 -11.97 -8.54
CA ALA A 40 -7.04 -10.69 -7.82
C ALA A 40 -7.90 -10.58 -6.56
N TYR A 41 -9.12 -11.15 -6.56
CA TYR A 41 -9.94 -11.18 -5.34
C TYR A 41 -9.33 -12.05 -4.25
N LEU A 42 -8.67 -13.14 -4.63
CA LEU A 42 -8.07 -14.07 -3.66
C LEU A 42 -6.84 -13.46 -2.97
N THR A 43 -6.16 -12.52 -3.62
CA THR A 43 -5.02 -11.81 -2.99
C THR A 43 -5.42 -11.04 -1.75
N LEU A 44 -6.66 -10.53 -1.68
CA LEU A 44 -7.16 -9.79 -0.53
C LEU A 44 -7.24 -10.65 0.74
N VAL A 45 -7.55 -11.94 0.57
CA VAL A 45 -7.69 -12.90 1.68
C VAL A 45 -6.47 -13.80 1.86
N PHE A 46 -5.34 -13.44 1.25
CA PHE A 46 -4.09 -14.19 1.31
C PHE A 46 -3.65 -14.61 2.72
N PRO A 47 -3.73 -13.75 3.77
CA PRO A 47 -3.39 -14.17 5.13
C PRO A 47 -4.21 -15.35 5.64
N LEU A 48 -5.50 -15.41 5.31
CA LEU A 48 -6.38 -16.53 5.69
C LEU A 48 -6.00 -17.81 4.95
N ILE A 49 -5.61 -17.70 3.68
CA ILE A 49 -5.16 -18.83 2.87
C ILE A 49 -3.85 -19.41 3.40
N ILE A 50 -2.93 -18.56 3.90
CA ILE A 50 -1.70 -19.00 4.59
C ILE A 50 -2.07 -19.82 5.83
N ILE A 51 -2.92 -19.28 6.71
CA ILE A 51 -3.34 -19.94 7.96
C ILE A 51 -3.98 -21.28 7.66
N LEU A 52 -4.85 -21.37 6.65
CA LEU A 52 -5.50 -22.61 6.23
C LEU A 52 -4.48 -23.67 5.79
N ASN A 53 -3.48 -23.28 4.97
CA ASN A 53 -2.44 -24.21 4.51
C ASN A 53 -1.52 -24.64 5.65
N ILE A 54 -1.18 -23.76 6.60
CA ILE A 54 -0.47 -24.13 7.84
C ILE A 54 -1.28 -25.16 8.64
N GLY A 55 -2.59 -24.96 8.75
CA GLY A 55 -3.49 -25.91 9.40
C GLY A 55 -3.44 -27.32 8.76
N PHE A 56 -3.41 -27.39 7.41
CA PHE A 56 -3.26 -28.68 6.71
C PHE A 56 -1.88 -29.30 6.91
N VAL A 57 -0.80 -28.52 6.97
CA VAL A 57 0.53 -29.04 7.31
C VAL A 57 0.49 -29.71 8.69
N ILE A 58 -0.01 -29.01 9.71
CA ILE A 58 -0.09 -29.52 11.08
C ILE A 58 -0.99 -30.75 11.14
N PHE A 59 -2.18 -30.71 10.53
CA PHE A 59 -3.13 -31.81 10.53
C PHE A 59 -2.52 -33.11 9.95
N TRP A 60 -1.88 -33.03 8.77
CA TRP A 60 -1.31 -34.19 8.12
C TRP A 60 -0.04 -34.69 8.80
N MET A 61 0.75 -33.82 9.43
CA MET A 61 1.89 -34.25 10.27
C MET A 61 1.41 -35.04 11.49
N LEU A 62 0.39 -34.54 12.19
CA LEU A 62 -0.21 -35.26 13.33
C LEU A 62 -0.85 -36.58 12.90
N ALA A 63 -1.47 -36.62 11.72
CA ALA A 63 -2.01 -37.84 11.12
C ALA A 63 -0.91 -38.78 10.57
N ARG A 64 0.37 -38.40 10.64
CA ARG A 64 1.54 -39.15 10.12
C ARG A 64 1.38 -39.50 8.63
N LYS A 65 0.90 -38.54 7.81
CA LYS A 65 0.68 -38.69 6.37
C LYS A 65 1.54 -37.68 5.61
N TRP A 66 2.24 -38.12 4.58
CA TRP A 66 3.10 -37.29 3.75
C TRP A 66 2.34 -36.18 2.95
N TYR A 67 1.01 -36.18 2.96
CA TYR A 67 0.16 -35.18 2.30
C TYR A 67 0.43 -33.73 2.78
N PHE A 68 1.06 -33.54 3.96
CA PHE A 68 1.51 -32.23 4.44
C PHE A 68 2.49 -31.56 3.45
N LEU A 69 3.22 -32.33 2.65
CA LEU A 69 4.19 -31.80 1.68
C LEU A 69 3.53 -30.92 0.63
N LEU A 70 2.26 -31.16 0.28
CA LEU A 70 1.54 -30.34 -0.67
C LEU A 70 1.42 -28.89 -0.17
N SER A 71 0.84 -28.67 1.01
CA SER A 71 0.70 -27.33 1.58
C SER A 71 2.04 -26.74 2.00
N LEU A 72 2.98 -27.53 2.51
CA LEU A 72 4.31 -27.07 2.88
C LEU A 72 5.08 -26.53 1.66
N SER A 73 5.08 -27.23 0.53
CA SER A 73 5.76 -26.78 -0.67
C SER A 73 5.17 -25.46 -1.18
N LEU A 74 3.84 -25.29 -1.15
CA LEU A 74 3.19 -24.04 -1.56
C LEU A 74 3.52 -22.87 -0.62
N LEU A 75 3.59 -23.11 0.69
CA LEU A 75 4.03 -22.10 1.66
C LEU A 75 5.48 -21.67 1.41
N LEU A 76 6.37 -22.63 1.11
CA LEU A 76 7.77 -22.33 0.77
C LEU A 76 7.88 -21.53 -0.54
N PHE A 77 7.11 -21.90 -1.56
CA PHE A 77 7.02 -21.14 -2.81
C PHE A 77 6.50 -19.71 -2.62
N SER A 78 5.66 -19.51 -1.62
CA SER A 78 5.07 -18.20 -1.27
C SER A 78 5.89 -17.40 -0.27
N ALA A 79 7.10 -17.85 0.08
CA ALA A 79 7.90 -17.25 1.16
C ALA A 79 8.11 -15.73 0.98
N THR A 80 8.33 -15.26 -0.24
CA THR A 80 8.47 -13.82 -0.54
C THR A 80 7.18 -13.07 -0.26
N GLN A 81 6.04 -13.54 -0.75
CA GLN A 81 4.73 -12.91 -0.55
C GLN A 81 4.30 -12.96 0.93
N ILE A 82 4.65 -14.04 1.63
CA ILE A 82 4.44 -14.17 3.08
C ILE A 82 5.28 -13.12 3.81
N ASN A 83 6.56 -12.98 3.49
CA ASN A 83 7.44 -11.97 4.08
C ASN A 83 6.98 -10.55 3.76
N ASP A 84 6.51 -10.28 2.54
CA ASP A 84 5.94 -8.98 2.18
C ASP A 84 4.65 -8.68 2.95
N THR A 85 3.87 -9.70 3.33
CA THR A 85 2.59 -9.54 4.04
C THR A 85 2.76 -9.51 5.56
N PHE A 86 3.61 -10.37 6.09
CA PHE A 86 3.82 -10.56 7.52
C PHE A 86 5.29 -10.89 7.81
N PRO A 87 6.20 -9.91 7.72
CA PRO A 87 7.59 -10.13 8.04
C PRO A 87 7.80 -10.45 9.52
N ILE A 88 8.77 -11.33 9.79
CA ILE A 88 9.20 -11.70 11.13
C ILE A 88 10.70 -11.43 11.23
N HIS A 89 11.10 -10.41 11.98
CA HIS A 89 12.48 -10.10 12.24
C HIS A 89 12.82 -10.42 13.69
N LEU A 90 13.67 -11.43 13.90
CA LEU A 90 14.14 -11.86 15.21
C LEU A 90 15.50 -11.28 15.58
N GLY A 91 16.12 -10.52 14.68
CA GLY A 91 17.45 -9.96 14.84
C GLY A 91 17.50 -8.42 14.84
N LYS A 92 18.66 -7.88 15.27
CA LYS A 92 18.95 -6.44 15.12
C LYS A 92 19.29 -6.14 13.65
N ILE A 93 18.82 -4.99 13.16
CA ILE A 93 19.24 -4.47 11.86
C ILE A 93 20.74 -4.20 11.92
N GLU A 94 21.50 -4.76 11.00
CA GLU A 94 22.95 -4.49 10.92
C GLU A 94 23.20 -3.01 10.63
N THR A 95 24.01 -2.38 11.45
CA THR A 95 24.45 -1.00 11.23
C THR A 95 25.54 -0.99 10.16
N VAL A 96 25.16 -0.64 8.94
CA VAL A 96 26.13 -0.39 7.85
C VAL A 96 26.76 0.99 8.04
N SER A 97 28.04 1.15 7.68
CA SER A 97 28.68 2.48 7.60
C SER A 97 27.88 3.39 6.67
N VAL A 98 27.37 4.49 7.21
CA VAL A 98 26.36 5.35 6.57
C VAL A 98 26.99 6.68 6.19
N LYS A 99 26.90 7.04 4.92
CA LYS A 99 27.29 8.38 4.44
C LYS A 99 26.26 9.42 4.84
N LYS A 100 24.99 9.11 4.63
CA LYS A 100 23.84 10.00 4.87
C LYS A 100 22.57 9.18 5.09
N THR A 101 21.74 9.61 6.03
CA THR A 101 20.39 9.11 6.23
C THR A 101 19.38 10.10 5.65
N ILE A 102 18.39 9.62 4.91
CA ILE A 102 17.27 10.39 4.41
C ILE A 102 16.02 9.99 5.22
N HIS A 103 15.39 10.97 5.85
CA HIS A 103 14.14 10.78 6.59
C HIS A 103 12.96 11.00 5.64
N ILE A 104 12.11 10.01 5.46
CA ILE A 104 11.00 9.99 4.52
C ILE A 104 9.68 9.83 5.27
N LEU A 105 8.69 10.64 4.88
CA LEU A 105 7.30 10.50 5.29
C LEU A 105 6.45 10.26 4.05
N THR A 106 5.60 9.23 4.06
CA THR A 106 4.47 9.12 3.12
C THR A 106 3.16 9.08 3.90
N TYR A 107 2.16 9.84 3.43
CA TYR A 107 0.91 10.00 4.16
C TYR A 107 -0.26 10.36 3.24
N ASN A 108 -1.29 9.51 3.17
CA ASN A 108 -2.58 9.90 2.61
C ASN A 108 -3.31 10.79 3.63
N THR A 109 -3.58 12.02 3.25
CA THR A 109 -3.96 13.11 4.16
C THR A 109 -5.47 13.31 4.30
N MET A 110 -6.28 12.47 3.67
CA MET A 110 -7.75 12.61 3.65
C MET A 110 -8.17 14.08 3.42
N GLY A 111 -7.83 14.60 2.24
CA GLY A 111 -8.14 15.98 1.88
C GLY A 111 -7.40 17.04 2.70
N SER A 112 -6.10 16.82 3.04
CA SER A 112 -5.30 17.71 3.88
C SER A 112 -5.95 17.99 5.25
N GLY A 113 -6.47 16.93 5.88
CA GLY A 113 -7.19 17.04 7.15
C GLY A 113 -8.53 17.77 6.98
N GLU A 114 -9.32 17.33 5.96
CA GLU A 114 -10.64 17.89 5.61
C GLU A 114 -10.59 19.39 5.27
N LEU A 115 -9.50 19.86 4.66
CA LEU A 115 -9.29 21.29 4.29
C LEU A 115 -9.30 22.26 5.48
N LYS A 116 -9.23 21.82 6.72
CA LYS A 116 -9.24 22.69 7.88
C LYS A 116 -8.04 23.63 7.86
N LYS A 117 -8.25 24.93 8.16
CA LYS A 117 -7.16 25.88 8.32
C LYS A 117 -6.16 25.42 9.38
N HIS A 118 -4.90 25.73 9.16
CA HIS A 118 -3.84 25.54 10.12
C HIS A 118 -3.41 26.89 10.71
N THR A 119 -3.67 27.09 12.00
CA THR A 119 -3.29 28.32 12.76
C THR A 119 -2.67 27.94 14.07
N LYS A 120 -1.90 28.86 14.68
CA LYS A 120 -1.29 28.64 16.02
C LYS A 120 -2.36 28.33 17.10
N ARG A 121 -3.55 28.93 17.03
CA ARG A 121 -4.65 28.71 17.99
C ARG A 121 -5.47 27.45 17.70
N LYS A 122 -5.58 27.07 16.43
CA LYS A 122 -6.34 25.90 16.00
C LYS A 122 -5.52 25.15 14.91
N PRO A 123 -4.56 24.31 15.33
CA PRO A 123 -3.73 23.59 14.39
C PRO A 123 -4.52 22.50 13.67
N ASN A 124 -4.34 22.39 12.36
CA ASN A 124 -4.75 21.23 11.60
C ASN A 124 -3.81 20.09 11.97
N LYS A 125 -4.34 19.02 12.55
CA LYS A 125 -3.55 17.92 13.13
C LYS A 125 -2.70 17.19 12.08
N VAL A 126 -3.22 17.00 10.84
CA VAL A 126 -2.49 16.39 9.72
C VAL A 126 -1.28 17.25 9.36
N ILE A 127 -1.50 18.55 9.15
CA ILE A 127 -0.44 19.50 8.80
C ILE A 127 0.59 19.61 9.95
N GLN A 128 0.14 19.70 11.19
CA GLN A 128 1.03 19.75 12.35
C GLN A 128 1.92 18.51 12.41
N TYR A 129 1.33 17.31 12.27
CA TYR A 129 2.06 16.07 12.24
C TYR A 129 3.16 16.03 11.17
N ILE A 130 2.83 16.48 9.95
CA ILE A 130 3.80 16.55 8.85
C ILE A 130 4.96 17.47 9.21
N LEU A 131 4.69 18.63 9.80
CA LEU A 131 5.71 19.58 10.22
C LEU A 131 6.60 19.04 11.36
N ASP A 132 6.00 18.35 12.31
CA ASP A 132 6.68 17.79 13.50
C ASP A 132 7.51 16.55 13.15
N SER A 133 7.15 15.81 12.10
CA SER A 133 7.93 14.67 11.60
C SER A 133 9.35 15.04 11.22
N ASN A 134 9.55 16.31 10.83
CA ASN A 134 10.82 16.85 10.34
C ASN A 134 11.49 16.01 9.24
N ALA A 135 10.70 15.25 8.49
CA ALA A 135 11.18 14.43 7.37
C ALA A 135 11.95 15.30 6.35
N ASP A 136 12.86 14.70 5.61
CA ASP A 136 13.61 15.41 4.55
C ASP A 136 12.82 15.43 3.25
N ILE A 137 12.10 14.31 2.98
CA ILE A 137 11.20 14.13 1.84
C ILE A 137 9.83 13.74 2.38
N VAL A 138 8.79 14.45 1.91
CA VAL A 138 7.40 14.22 2.30
C VAL A 138 6.58 13.95 1.06
N CYS A 139 6.00 12.75 0.95
CA CYS A 139 5.12 12.31 -0.13
C CYS A 139 3.68 12.25 0.39
N LEU A 140 2.81 13.12 -0.11
CA LEU A 140 1.42 13.23 0.32
C LEU A 140 0.48 12.77 -0.78
N GLN A 141 -0.57 12.06 -0.39
CA GLN A 141 -1.70 11.68 -1.23
C GLN A 141 -2.96 12.37 -0.69
N GLU A 142 -3.96 12.53 -1.53
CA GLU A 142 -5.16 13.35 -1.26
C GLU A 142 -4.82 14.77 -0.76
N PHE A 143 -3.69 15.29 -1.19
CA PHE A 143 -3.29 16.64 -0.86
C PHE A 143 -4.25 17.65 -1.49
N THR A 144 -5.01 18.35 -0.66
CA THR A 144 -6.11 19.19 -1.10
C THR A 144 -5.97 20.62 -0.60
N VAL A 145 -6.25 21.58 -1.47
CA VAL A 145 -6.35 23.00 -1.17
C VAL A 145 -7.66 23.57 -1.73
N SER A 146 -8.04 24.76 -1.25
CA SER A 146 -9.21 25.46 -1.72
C SER A 146 -8.85 26.90 -2.18
N SER A 147 -9.62 27.42 -3.12
CA SER A 147 -9.56 28.84 -3.48
C SER A 147 -10.32 29.74 -2.48
N LYS A 148 -11.19 29.15 -1.62
CA LYS A 148 -11.93 29.88 -0.60
C LYS A 148 -11.10 30.10 0.66
N ASN A 149 -11.03 31.35 1.12
CA ASN A 149 -10.21 31.74 2.28
C ASN A 149 -10.65 31.14 3.64
N GLU A 150 -11.83 30.59 3.75
CA GLU A 150 -12.28 29.86 4.94
C GLU A 150 -11.60 28.52 5.14
N TYR A 151 -11.03 27.94 4.07
CA TYR A 151 -10.32 26.68 4.03
C TYR A 151 -8.81 26.86 3.84
N LEU A 152 -8.08 25.76 3.87
CA LEU A 152 -6.65 25.71 3.60
C LEU A 152 -6.39 26.11 2.13
N THR A 153 -5.66 27.20 1.92
CA THR A 153 -5.38 27.74 0.58
C THR A 153 -3.96 27.41 0.13
N GLN A 154 -3.69 27.61 -1.17
CA GLN A 154 -2.34 27.50 -1.72
C GLN A 154 -1.35 28.47 -1.05
N ALA A 155 -1.79 29.70 -0.76
CA ALA A 155 -0.97 30.68 -0.05
C ALA A 155 -0.62 30.22 1.38
N ASP A 156 -1.59 29.58 2.07
CA ASP A 156 -1.31 28.97 3.37
C ASP A 156 -0.24 27.90 3.27
N ILE A 157 -0.32 27.00 2.26
CA ILE A 157 0.67 25.94 2.03
C ILE A 157 2.07 26.51 1.82
N ILE A 158 2.22 27.53 0.99
CA ILE A 158 3.53 28.17 0.76
C ILE A 158 4.14 28.68 2.07
N ARG A 159 3.34 29.30 2.92
CA ARG A 159 3.76 29.84 4.22
C ARG A 159 4.05 28.73 5.24
N ILE A 160 3.18 27.72 5.35
CA ILE A 160 3.25 26.65 6.33
C ILE A 160 4.45 25.74 6.04
N PHE A 161 4.63 25.36 4.77
CA PHE A 161 5.70 24.46 4.33
C PHE A 161 6.98 25.21 3.93
N SER A 162 7.25 26.36 4.53
CA SER A 162 8.44 27.21 4.23
C SER A 162 9.77 26.49 4.44
N LYS A 163 9.85 25.54 5.38
CA LYS A 163 11.04 24.70 5.59
C LYS A 163 11.27 23.64 4.51
N TYR A 164 10.33 23.48 3.56
CA TYR A 164 10.47 22.67 2.35
C TYR A 164 10.50 23.60 1.13
N PRO A 165 11.66 24.16 0.76
CA PRO A 165 11.76 25.14 -0.32
C PRO A 165 11.39 24.54 -1.68
N TYR A 166 11.58 23.24 -1.85
CA TYR A 166 11.30 22.53 -3.09
C TYR A 166 10.01 21.71 -2.97
N LYS A 167 9.14 21.85 -3.95
CA LYS A 167 7.86 21.17 -3.99
C LYS A 167 7.46 20.79 -5.41
N HIS A 168 6.82 19.62 -5.53
CA HIS A 168 6.16 19.16 -6.74
C HIS A 168 4.73 18.79 -6.36
N ILE A 169 3.75 19.57 -6.82
CA ILE A 169 2.33 19.39 -6.55
C ILE A 169 1.63 19.16 -7.87
N GLN A 170 0.87 18.07 -7.97
CA GLN A 170 0.05 17.73 -9.12
C GLN A 170 -1.39 17.55 -8.68
N TYR A 171 -2.25 18.42 -9.12
CA TYR A 171 -3.69 18.30 -8.92
C TYR A 171 -4.31 17.48 -10.06
N ASN A 172 -5.05 16.44 -9.71
CA ASN A 172 -5.78 15.60 -10.65
C ASN A 172 -7.27 15.93 -10.67
N TYR A 173 -7.78 16.46 -9.57
CA TYR A 173 -9.17 16.89 -9.40
C TYR A 173 -9.22 18.39 -9.15
N ASN A 174 -10.14 19.09 -9.86
CA ASN A 174 -10.33 20.53 -9.74
C ASN A 174 -11.80 20.88 -9.96
N GLU A 175 -12.58 20.90 -8.89
CA GLU A 175 -14.00 21.24 -8.92
C GLU A 175 -14.44 21.97 -7.63
N ASN A 176 -15.48 22.79 -7.73
CA ASN A 176 -16.12 23.44 -6.60
C ASN A 176 -15.14 24.18 -5.67
N SER A 177 -14.18 24.91 -6.25
CA SER A 177 -13.11 25.62 -5.53
C SER A 177 -12.09 24.72 -4.80
N LYS A 178 -12.14 23.41 -4.99
CA LYS A 178 -11.19 22.43 -4.40
C LYS A 178 -10.28 21.85 -5.47
N GLN A 179 -9.00 21.75 -5.15
CA GLN A 179 -8.00 21.07 -5.96
C GLN A 179 -7.37 19.98 -5.13
N SER A 180 -7.38 18.74 -5.62
CA SER A 180 -6.85 17.60 -4.93
C SER A 180 -5.91 16.77 -5.81
N GLY A 181 -4.89 16.17 -5.21
CA GLY A 181 -3.94 15.33 -5.94
C GLY A 181 -2.82 14.78 -5.06
N VAL A 182 -1.63 14.73 -5.62
CA VAL A 182 -0.43 14.26 -4.93
C VAL A 182 0.62 15.37 -4.83
N ALA A 183 1.39 15.36 -3.74
CA ALA A 183 2.41 16.38 -3.52
C ALA A 183 3.68 15.74 -2.93
N THR A 184 4.83 16.17 -3.46
CA THR A 184 6.15 15.87 -2.89
C THR A 184 6.78 17.17 -2.42
N PHE A 185 7.13 17.24 -1.13
CA PHE A 185 7.88 18.34 -0.54
C PHE A 185 9.28 17.84 -0.18
N SER A 186 10.28 18.69 -0.41
CA SER A 186 11.68 18.32 -0.22
C SER A 186 12.47 19.47 0.41
N LYS A 187 13.39 19.11 1.31
CA LYS A 187 14.44 20.01 1.78
C LYS A 187 15.57 20.17 0.75
N TYR A 188 15.66 19.22 -0.19
CA TYR A 188 16.69 19.15 -1.23
C TYR A 188 16.15 19.61 -2.58
N PRO A 189 17.02 20.10 -3.50
CA PRO A 189 16.61 20.55 -4.83
C PRO A 189 15.87 19.47 -5.63
N ILE A 190 14.70 19.82 -6.15
CA ILE A 190 13.98 19.02 -7.15
C ILE A 190 14.37 19.57 -8.53
N ILE A 191 15.15 18.80 -9.26
CA ILE A 191 15.69 19.23 -10.57
C ILE A 191 14.80 18.83 -11.74
N ASN A 192 13.90 17.85 -11.56
CA ASN A 192 12.93 17.44 -12.56
C ASN A 192 11.61 17.04 -11.89
N LYS A 193 10.49 17.38 -12.55
CA LYS A 193 9.12 17.16 -12.03
C LYS A 193 8.26 16.67 -13.17
N GLN A 194 7.69 15.47 -13.03
CA GLN A 194 6.80 14.93 -14.06
C GLN A 194 5.61 14.19 -13.45
N LYS A 195 4.45 14.39 -14.07
CA LYS A 195 3.28 13.55 -13.87
C LYS A 195 3.48 12.23 -14.60
N ILE A 196 3.04 11.14 -14.02
CA ILE A 196 2.96 9.84 -14.70
C ILE A 196 1.59 9.74 -15.34
N ASP A 197 1.57 9.67 -16.68
CA ASP A 197 0.32 9.77 -17.44
C ASP A 197 -0.41 8.42 -17.50
N TYR A 198 -1.56 8.39 -16.86
CA TYR A 198 -2.60 7.36 -16.98
C TYR A 198 -3.98 7.95 -16.65
N LYS A 199 -5.05 7.28 -17.09
CA LYS A 199 -6.40 7.78 -16.86
C LYS A 199 -6.84 7.51 -15.42
N SER A 200 -7.16 8.56 -14.68
CA SER A 200 -7.89 8.54 -13.42
C SER A 200 -8.53 9.91 -13.19
N TYR A 201 -9.65 9.94 -12.48
CA TYR A 201 -10.35 11.19 -12.18
C TYR A 201 -9.81 11.84 -10.89
N PHE A 202 -9.54 11.04 -9.86
CA PHE A 202 -9.07 11.55 -8.55
C PHE A 202 -7.62 11.18 -8.25
N ASN A 203 -7.16 10.04 -8.74
CA ASN A 203 -5.89 9.44 -8.39
C ASN A 203 -4.79 9.83 -9.38
N GLY A 204 -3.54 9.75 -8.98
CA GLY A 204 -2.41 10.08 -9.85
C GLY A 204 -1.07 9.75 -9.23
N SER A 205 -0.06 9.67 -10.09
CA SER A 205 1.32 9.48 -9.67
C SER A 205 2.21 10.56 -10.28
N ILE A 206 3.25 10.92 -9.54
CA ILE A 206 4.29 11.84 -9.98
C ILE A 206 5.66 11.25 -9.69
N PHE A 207 6.67 11.67 -10.44
CA PHE A 207 8.03 11.49 -9.99
C PHE A 207 8.78 12.83 -9.91
N SER A 208 9.69 12.90 -8.97
CA SER A 208 10.57 14.02 -8.71
C SER A 208 12.01 13.53 -8.66
N ASP A 209 12.88 14.05 -9.51
CA ASP A 209 14.31 13.77 -9.45
C ASP A 209 14.92 14.80 -8.48
N ILE A 210 15.44 14.30 -7.36
CA ILE A 210 15.90 15.10 -6.22
C ILE A 210 17.40 14.93 -6.09
N GLU A 211 18.13 16.06 -6.02
CA GLU A 211 19.56 16.06 -5.82
C GLU A 211 19.91 16.06 -4.33
N ILE A 212 20.58 15.02 -3.87
CA ILE A 212 20.99 14.82 -2.47
C ILE A 212 22.48 14.52 -2.45
N ASP A 213 23.27 15.44 -1.89
CA ASP A 213 24.73 15.33 -1.77
C ASP A 213 25.41 14.96 -3.11
N GLY A 214 25.01 15.61 -4.22
CA GLY A 214 25.53 15.41 -5.56
C GLY A 214 25.05 14.14 -6.28
N LYS A 215 24.16 13.35 -5.65
CA LYS A 215 23.50 12.19 -6.27
C LYS A 215 22.05 12.53 -6.60
N ILE A 216 21.61 12.18 -7.80
CA ILE A 216 20.21 12.35 -8.20
C ILE A 216 19.47 11.04 -7.87
N ILE A 217 18.34 11.18 -7.15
CA ILE A 217 17.47 10.08 -6.73
C ILE A 217 16.07 10.38 -7.25
N ARG A 218 15.46 9.41 -7.93
CA ARG A 218 14.06 9.51 -8.38
C ARG A 218 13.12 9.08 -7.26
N PHE A 219 12.31 10.00 -6.78
CA PHE A 219 11.22 9.74 -5.87
C PHE A 219 9.91 9.64 -6.67
N VAL A 220 9.27 8.49 -6.62
CA VAL A 220 7.94 8.25 -7.21
C VAL A 220 6.92 8.30 -6.09
N ASN A 221 5.93 9.19 -6.21
CA ASN A 221 4.84 9.33 -5.25
C ASN A 221 3.53 8.87 -5.92
N ASN A 222 2.97 7.78 -5.43
CA ASN A 222 1.79 7.13 -6.01
C ASN A 222 0.55 7.37 -5.16
N HIS A 223 -0.57 7.59 -5.84
CA HIS A 223 -1.91 7.38 -5.33
C HIS A 223 -2.70 6.64 -6.42
N LEU A 224 -2.72 5.30 -6.33
CA LEU A 224 -3.39 4.46 -7.33
C LEU A 224 -4.90 4.42 -7.09
N GLU A 225 -5.65 3.94 -8.09
CA GLU A 225 -7.10 3.95 -8.08
C GLU A 225 -7.69 3.32 -6.82
N SER A 226 -8.54 4.06 -6.13
CA SER A 226 -9.24 3.61 -4.92
C SER A 226 -10.40 2.65 -5.25
N ASN A 227 -10.83 1.87 -4.28
CA ASN A 227 -11.98 0.97 -4.43
C ASN A 227 -13.32 1.72 -4.50
N LYS A 228 -13.34 3.03 -4.17
CA LYS A 228 -14.53 3.91 -4.16
C LYS A 228 -15.69 3.35 -3.34
N ILE A 229 -15.38 2.63 -2.27
CA ILE A 229 -16.39 2.10 -1.33
C ILE A 229 -16.75 3.23 -0.36
N THR A 230 -18.01 3.64 -0.37
CA THR A 230 -18.52 4.70 0.50
C THR A 230 -18.80 4.19 1.91
N GLU A 231 -18.87 5.07 2.91
CA GLU A 231 -19.21 4.71 4.31
C GLU A 231 -20.54 3.96 4.41
N LYS A 232 -21.56 4.38 3.64
CA LYS A 232 -22.84 3.68 3.60
C LYS A 232 -22.73 2.25 3.08
N GLU A 233 -21.85 2.02 2.12
CA GLU A 233 -21.62 0.69 1.54
C GLU A 233 -20.81 -0.20 2.51
N LYS A 234 -19.89 0.34 3.28
CA LYS A 234 -19.16 -0.40 4.31
C LYS A 234 -20.10 -0.96 5.41
N ASP A 235 -21.21 -0.30 5.69
CA ASP A 235 -22.22 -0.75 6.64
C ASP A 235 -23.13 -1.85 6.09
N MET A 236 -23.19 -2.07 4.76
CA MET A 236 -24.08 -3.08 4.14
C MET A 236 -23.87 -4.50 4.67
N PRO A 237 -22.63 -5.04 4.75
CA PRO A 237 -22.41 -6.39 5.26
C PRO A 237 -22.84 -6.57 6.73
N ILE A 238 -22.81 -5.49 7.50
CA ILE A 238 -23.17 -5.52 8.93
C ILE A 238 -24.70 -5.57 9.10
N ARG A 239 -25.44 -4.80 8.31
CA ARG A 239 -26.90 -4.82 8.31
C ARG A 239 -27.46 -6.18 7.93
N LEU A 240 -26.78 -6.89 7.00
CA LEU A 240 -27.14 -8.27 6.65
C LEU A 240 -26.95 -9.27 7.79
N LYS A 241 -26.14 -8.95 8.81
CA LYS A 241 -25.95 -9.82 9.97
C LYS A 241 -27.18 -9.81 10.90
N ASP A 242 -27.91 -8.70 10.93
CA ASP A 242 -29.09 -8.52 11.78
C ASP A 242 -30.38 -9.06 11.09
N ASP A 243 -30.42 -9.01 9.73
CA ASP A 243 -31.53 -9.51 8.91
C ASP A 243 -30.97 -10.36 7.75
N PHE A 244 -30.59 -11.61 8.02
CA PHE A 244 -29.97 -12.47 7.03
C PHE A 244 -30.97 -12.92 5.96
N ASN A 245 -30.80 -12.38 4.73
CA ASN A 245 -31.49 -12.83 3.54
C ASN A 245 -30.44 -13.20 2.47
N ALA A 246 -30.56 -14.40 1.89
CA ALA A 246 -29.63 -14.90 0.88
C ALA A 246 -29.62 -14.06 -0.41
N GLU A 247 -30.75 -13.46 -0.78
CA GLU A 247 -30.88 -12.57 -1.96
C GLU A 247 -30.11 -11.26 -1.73
N ASP A 248 -30.26 -10.67 -0.53
CA ASP A 248 -29.54 -9.46 -0.16
C ASP A 248 -28.03 -9.69 -0.08
N LEU A 249 -27.59 -10.85 0.46
CA LEU A 249 -26.17 -11.23 0.48
C LEU A 249 -25.60 -11.35 -0.94
N SER A 250 -26.33 -11.95 -1.88
CA SER A 250 -25.90 -12.08 -3.26
C SER A 250 -25.79 -10.72 -3.95
N GLY A 251 -26.72 -9.82 -3.71
CA GLY A 251 -26.76 -8.44 -4.22
C GLY A 251 -25.57 -7.62 -3.72
N VAL A 252 -25.30 -7.66 -2.41
CA VAL A 252 -24.16 -6.97 -1.79
C VAL A 252 -22.85 -7.53 -2.31
N THR A 253 -22.68 -8.84 -2.37
CA THR A 253 -21.46 -9.48 -2.90
C THR A 253 -21.21 -9.10 -4.36
N LEU A 254 -22.24 -9.09 -5.20
CA LEU A 254 -22.13 -8.70 -6.61
C LEU A 254 -21.77 -7.21 -6.75
N HIS A 255 -22.35 -6.34 -5.91
CA HIS A 255 -22.05 -4.92 -5.92
C HIS A 255 -20.57 -4.65 -5.58
N PHE A 256 -20.07 -5.23 -4.47
CA PHE A 256 -18.66 -5.09 -4.07
C PHE A 256 -17.71 -5.69 -5.10
N SER A 257 -18.02 -6.89 -5.61
CA SER A 257 -17.15 -7.53 -6.61
C SER A 257 -17.02 -6.69 -7.88
N ARG A 258 -18.10 -6.04 -8.34
CA ARG A 258 -18.05 -5.14 -9.50
C ARG A 258 -17.16 -3.92 -9.23
N LYS A 259 -17.32 -3.25 -8.09
CA LYS A 259 -16.49 -2.08 -7.73
C LYS A 259 -15.02 -2.47 -7.62
N LEU A 260 -14.71 -3.50 -6.85
CA LEU A 260 -13.36 -4.02 -6.71
C LEU A 260 -12.77 -4.44 -8.05
N GLY A 261 -13.55 -5.12 -8.90
CA GLY A 261 -13.09 -5.57 -10.20
C GLY A 261 -12.69 -4.43 -11.14
N VAL A 262 -13.46 -3.33 -11.14
CA VAL A 262 -13.11 -2.11 -11.89
C VAL A 262 -11.83 -1.50 -11.34
N ALA A 263 -11.73 -1.36 -10.02
CA ALA A 263 -10.56 -0.80 -9.37
C ALA A 263 -9.30 -1.64 -9.61
N TYR A 264 -9.37 -2.97 -9.51
CA TYR A 264 -8.23 -3.86 -9.80
C TYR A 264 -7.71 -3.73 -11.23
N LYS A 265 -8.62 -3.64 -12.24
CA LYS A 265 -8.21 -3.45 -13.63
C LYS A 265 -7.53 -2.10 -13.84
N LEU A 266 -8.10 -1.02 -13.31
CA LEU A 266 -7.49 0.31 -13.40
C LEU A 266 -6.13 0.35 -12.71
N ARG A 267 -6.00 -0.20 -11.48
CA ARG A 267 -4.73 -0.29 -10.77
C ARG A 267 -3.69 -1.11 -11.51
N ALA A 268 -4.10 -2.21 -12.16
CA ALA A 268 -3.18 -3.03 -12.94
C ALA A 268 -2.54 -2.22 -14.07
N HIS A 269 -3.35 -1.48 -14.84
CA HIS A 269 -2.85 -0.59 -15.88
C HIS A 269 -1.94 0.51 -15.31
N GLN A 270 -2.35 1.16 -14.22
CA GLN A 270 -1.56 2.20 -13.55
C GLN A 270 -0.22 1.63 -13.05
N ALA A 271 -0.23 0.42 -12.47
CA ALA A 271 0.97 -0.25 -11.99
C ALA A 271 1.94 -0.59 -13.13
N ASP A 272 1.44 -1.00 -14.30
CA ASP A 272 2.26 -1.26 -15.48
C ASP A 272 2.97 0.02 -15.95
N VAL A 273 2.25 1.14 -16.00
CA VAL A 273 2.83 2.45 -16.40
C VAL A 273 3.86 2.92 -15.38
N VAL A 274 3.55 2.85 -14.08
CA VAL A 274 4.49 3.24 -13.00
C VAL A 274 5.74 2.35 -13.02
N ALA A 275 5.58 1.02 -13.16
CA ALA A 275 6.70 0.09 -13.23
C ALA A 275 7.62 0.37 -14.43
N LYS A 276 7.07 0.80 -15.56
CA LYS A 276 7.85 1.23 -16.72
C LYS A 276 8.70 2.46 -16.38
N VAL A 277 8.12 3.50 -15.76
CA VAL A 277 8.85 4.72 -15.33
C VAL A 277 9.98 4.39 -14.34
N ILE A 278 9.76 3.41 -13.45
CA ILE A 278 10.77 2.94 -12.50
C ILE A 278 11.91 2.23 -13.24
N THR A 279 11.58 1.31 -14.17
CA THR A 279 12.56 0.50 -14.90
C THR A 279 13.40 1.33 -15.86
N GLU A 280 12.79 2.36 -16.49
CA GLU A 280 13.45 3.26 -17.43
C GLU A 280 14.17 4.43 -16.72
N SER A 281 14.18 4.46 -15.39
CA SER A 281 14.85 5.53 -14.64
C SER A 281 16.36 5.47 -14.82
N PRO A 282 17.01 6.58 -15.21
CA PRO A 282 18.48 6.64 -15.23
C PRO A 282 19.07 6.77 -13.81
N TYR A 283 18.22 6.97 -12.80
CA TYR A 283 18.62 7.21 -11.42
C TYR A 283 18.15 6.07 -10.51
N LYS A 284 18.77 5.98 -9.33
CA LYS A 284 18.29 5.12 -8.25
C LYS A 284 16.91 5.58 -7.77
N VAL A 285 16.01 4.62 -7.49
CA VAL A 285 14.60 4.91 -7.27
C VAL A 285 14.21 4.64 -5.82
N VAL A 286 13.38 5.53 -5.28
CA VAL A 286 12.56 5.35 -4.08
C VAL A 286 11.11 5.56 -4.48
N VAL A 287 10.24 4.63 -4.12
CA VAL A 287 8.80 4.70 -4.42
C VAL A 287 8.04 4.83 -3.12
N CYS A 288 7.18 5.83 -3.02
CA CYS A 288 6.32 6.06 -1.86
C CYS A 288 4.86 6.13 -2.29
N GLY A 289 3.94 5.93 -1.36
CA GLY A 289 2.56 6.32 -1.53
C GLY A 289 1.54 5.23 -1.27
N ASP A 290 0.30 5.61 -1.51
CA ASP A 290 -0.88 4.78 -1.37
C ASP A 290 -1.14 3.99 -2.67
N PHE A 291 -0.98 2.67 -2.60
CA PHE A 291 -1.24 1.79 -3.75
C PHE A 291 -2.69 1.32 -3.81
N ASN A 292 -3.47 1.61 -2.76
CA ASN A 292 -4.86 1.14 -2.63
C ASN A 292 -5.02 -0.38 -2.80
N ASP A 293 -3.94 -1.14 -2.60
CA ASP A 293 -3.90 -2.59 -2.77
C ASP A 293 -2.93 -3.25 -1.78
N VAL A 294 -3.14 -4.56 -1.54
CA VAL A 294 -2.39 -5.36 -0.55
C VAL A 294 -1.05 -5.86 -1.10
N PRO A 295 -0.09 -6.29 -0.22
CA PRO A 295 1.24 -6.76 -0.65
C PRO A 295 1.23 -7.98 -1.57
N SER A 296 0.17 -8.78 -1.53
CA SER A 296 -0.06 -9.93 -2.39
C SER A 296 -0.70 -9.60 -3.73
N SER A 297 -0.93 -8.31 -4.05
CA SER A 297 -1.61 -7.89 -5.28
C SER A 297 -0.67 -7.82 -6.49
N TYR A 298 -1.27 -7.84 -7.68
CA TYR A 298 -0.59 -7.55 -8.94
C TYR A 298 0.07 -6.16 -8.93
N ALA A 299 -0.67 -5.13 -8.49
CA ALA A 299 -0.18 -3.76 -8.51
C ALA A 299 1.07 -3.59 -7.64
N TYR A 300 1.06 -4.13 -6.42
CA TYR A 300 2.24 -4.11 -5.55
C TYR A 300 3.42 -4.87 -6.18
N THR A 301 3.19 -6.12 -6.62
CA THR A 301 4.25 -6.96 -7.19
C THR A 301 4.88 -6.33 -8.43
N LYS A 302 4.05 -5.72 -9.28
CA LYS A 302 4.48 -5.07 -10.52
C LYS A 302 5.35 -3.85 -10.27
N ILE A 303 4.91 -2.96 -9.36
CA ILE A 303 5.66 -1.75 -9.00
C ILE A 303 6.93 -2.11 -8.22
N LYS A 304 6.85 -3.06 -7.28
CA LYS A 304 7.99 -3.52 -6.52
C LYS A 304 9.11 -4.03 -7.44
N GLY A 305 8.79 -4.90 -8.40
CA GLY A 305 9.78 -5.44 -9.33
C GLY A 305 11.05 -5.92 -8.62
N LYS A 306 12.18 -5.25 -8.89
CA LYS A 306 13.48 -5.52 -8.26
C LYS A 306 13.74 -4.70 -6.99
N LEU A 307 12.86 -3.78 -6.64
CA LEU A 307 12.98 -2.98 -5.42
C LEU A 307 12.72 -3.83 -4.18
N LYS A 308 13.19 -3.34 -3.04
CA LYS A 308 12.90 -3.91 -1.71
C LYS A 308 11.87 -3.05 -1.00
N ASP A 309 11.03 -3.67 -0.19
CA ASP A 309 10.07 -2.97 0.67
C ASP A 309 10.72 -2.71 2.03
N VAL A 310 10.70 -1.44 2.47
CA VAL A 310 11.28 -1.07 3.78
C VAL A 310 10.62 -1.85 4.91
N PHE A 311 9.30 -2.05 4.85
CA PHE A 311 8.58 -2.82 5.86
C PHE A 311 9.00 -4.28 5.89
N SER A 312 9.12 -4.92 4.72
CA SER A 312 9.54 -6.33 4.63
C SER A 312 10.96 -6.58 5.15
N GLU A 313 11.81 -5.54 5.17
CA GLU A 313 13.21 -5.65 5.63
C GLU A 313 13.40 -5.20 7.10
N THR A 314 12.51 -4.39 7.66
CA THR A 314 12.71 -3.79 8.99
C THR A 314 11.49 -3.81 9.90
N GLY A 315 10.32 -4.07 9.35
CA GLY A 315 9.06 -4.12 10.10
C GLY A 315 8.74 -5.50 10.64
N SER A 316 7.65 -5.62 11.38
CA SER A 316 7.12 -6.88 11.88
C SER A 316 5.61 -6.85 11.95
N GLY A 317 4.97 -8.01 11.76
CA GLY A 317 3.53 -8.14 11.82
C GLY A 317 2.83 -7.70 10.54
N PHE A 318 1.60 -7.18 10.61
CA PHE A 318 0.81 -6.80 9.44
C PHE A 318 1.12 -5.39 8.91
N GLY A 319 1.67 -4.50 9.73
CA GLY A 319 2.03 -3.14 9.32
C GLY A 319 0.88 -2.31 8.76
N TRP A 320 -0.33 -2.49 9.26
CA TRP A 320 -1.53 -1.82 8.75
C TRP A 320 -1.37 -0.31 8.69
N THR A 321 -1.64 0.25 7.53
CA THR A 321 -1.59 1.69 7.26
C THR A 321 -2.97 2.29 7.04
N PHE A 322 -3.93 1.54 6.48
CA PHE A 322 -5.32 1.93 6.38
C PHE A 322 -6.06 1.64 7.68
N ASN A 323 -6.68 2.65 8.26
CA ASN A 323 -7.34 2.63 9.56
C ASN A 323 -8.83 2.95 9.41
N ASP A 324 -9.56 2.02 8.80
CA ASP A 324 -11.01 2.08 8.74
C ASP A 324 -11.64 1.41 9.96
N LYS A 325 -12.89 1.75 10.28
CA LYS A 325 -13.64 1.15 11.37
C LYS A 325 -13.73 -0.38 11.28
N TYR A 326 -13.78 -0.91 10.05
CA TYR A 326 -14.06 -2.34 9.79
C TYR A 326 -12.87 -3.07 9.16
N TYR A 327 -12.01 -2.34 8.44
CA TYR A 327 -10.98 -2.93 7.59
C TYR A 327 -9.61 -2.33 7.90
N HIS A 328 -8.64 -3.20 8.09
CA HIS A 328 -7.27 -2.81 8.36
C HIS A 328 -6.37 -3.48 7.32
N PHE A 329 -5.74 -2.68 6.46
CA PHE A 329 -4.84 -3.15 5.43
C PHE A 329 -3.54 -2.35 5.43
N ARG A 330 -2.47 -2.97 4.95
CA ARG A 330 -1.26 -2.24 4.57
C ARG A 330 -1.38 -1.95 3.07
N ILE A 331 -1.57 -0.69 2.72
CA ILE A 331 -1.75 -0.20 1.35
C ILE A 331 -0.84 0.98 1.02
N ASP A 332 -0.15 1.55 2.03
CA ASP A 332 0.87 2.56 1.86
C ASP A 332 2.26 1.95 1.98
N TYR A 333 3.16 2.28 1.06
CA TYR A 333 4.44 1.62 0.90
C TYR A 333 5.58 2.60 0.76
N VAL A 334 6.80 2.14 1.16
CA VAL A 334 8.07 2.72 0.76
C VAL A 334 8.95 1.61 0.21
N LEU A 335 9.21 1.67 -1.11
CA LEU A 335 10.07 0.73 -1.81
C LEU A 335 11.36 1.44 -2.23
N TYR A 336 12.48 0.73 -2.29
CA TYR A 336 13.77 1.33 -2.56
C TYR A 336 14.70 0.41 -3.36
N ASP A 337 15.63 1.01 -4.11
CA ASP A 337 16.72 0.30 -4.78
C ASP A 337 17.77 -0.15 -3.76
N SER A 338 17.82 -1.44 -3.46
CA SER A 338 18.73 -2.01 -2.45
C SER A 338 20.20 -1.95 -2.84
N THR A 339 20.53 -1.62 -4.09
CA THR A 339 21.92 -1.41 -4.50
C THR A 339 22.45 -0.06 -4.02
N ALA A 340 21.58 0.93 -3.81
CA ALA A 340 21.95 2.27 -3.39
C ALA A 340 21.56 2.62 -1.95
N PHE A 341 20.59 1.92 -1.39
CA PHE A 341 20.05 2.23 -0.07
C PHE A 341 20.02 1.00 0.84
N SER A 342 20.01 1.26 2.15
CA SER A 342 19.66 0.29 3.19
C SER A 342 18.71 0.95 4.19
N PRO A 343 17.61 0.29 4.58
CA PRO A 343 16.70 0.84 5.55
C PRO A 343 17.28 0.70 6.96
N SER A 344 17.02 1.68 7.83
CA SER A 344 17.42 1.61 9.24
C SER A 344 16.27 1.77 10.20
N LYS A 345 15.13 2.29 9.72
CA LYS A 345 13.93 2.48 10.53
C LYS A 345 12.69 2.43 9.66
N TYR A 346 11.65 1.80 10.20
CA TYR A 346 10.27 1.87 9.68
C TYR A 346 9.31 2.06 10.84
N LYS A 347 8.35 2.95 10.67
CA LYS A 347 7.35 3.23 11.69
C LYS A 347 6.02 3.60 11.04
N VAL A 348 4.96 2.94 11.47
CA VAL A 348 3.58 3.37 11.24
C VAL A 348 3.10 4.03 12.52
N ASP A 349 2.85 5.33 12.48
CA ASP A 349 2.35 6.07 13.65
C ASP A 349 0.81 5.99 13.69
N LYS A 350 0.30 5.33 14.74
CA LYS A 350 -1.14 5.11 14.93
C LYS A 350 -1.83 6.38 15.46
N VAL A 351 -1.90 7.42 14.61
CA VAL A 351 -2.56 8.70 14.89
C VAL A 351 -3.86 8.80 14.11
N ASN A 352 -4.96 9.13 14.76
CA ASN A 352 -6.29 9.21 14.13
C ASN A 352 -6.57 10.61 13.57
N TYR A 353 -5.72 11.06 12.59
CA TYR A 353 -5.89 12.36 11.93
C TYR A 353 -6.35 12.22 10.48
N SER A 354 -6.27 11.02 9.93
CA SER A 354 -6.73 10.57 8.63
C SER A 354 -7.26 9.15 8.79
N ASP A 355 -7.92 8.61 7.79
CA ASP A 355 -8.25 7.20 7.64
C ASP A 355 -7.02 6.33 7.23
N HIS A 356 -5.88 6.98 7.00
CA HIS A 356 -4.58 6.34 6.89
C HIS A 356 -3.68 6.72 8.06
N TYR A 357 -2.79 5.82 8.44
CA TYR A 357 -1.67 6.11 9.33
C TYR A 357 -0.45 6.60 8.52
N PRO A 358 0.25 7.64 8.97
CA PRO A 358 1.49 8.06 8.32
C PRO A 358 2.58 6.99 8.46
N VAL A 359 3.33 6.80 7.39
CA VAL A 359 4.48 5.90 7.34
C VAL A 359 5.77 6.73 7.31
N LEU A 360 6.63 6.49 8.29
CA LEU A 360 7.96 7.09 8.39
C LEU A 360 9.01 6.01 8.16
N CYS A 361 10.05 6.34 7.43
CA CYS A 361 11.22 5.49 7.32
C CYS A 361 12.51 6.29 7.16
N ASP A 362 13.61 5.65 7.51
CA ASP A 362 14.96 6.16 7.35
C ASP A 362 15.69 5.26 6.35
N LEU A 363 16.17 5.87 5.26
CA LEU A 363 16.99 5.22 4.25
C LEU A 363 18.41 5.76 4.30
N ASN A 364 19.35 4.88 4.51
CA ASN A 364 20.78 5.17 4.48
C ASN A 364 21.30 5.07 3.04
N ILE A 365 21.97 6.11 2.55
CA ILE A 365 22.67 6.08 1.27
C ILE A 365 23.95 5.28 1.46
N LYS A 366 24.12 4.23 0.64
CA LYS A 366 25.33 3.43 0.58
C LYS A 366 26.46 4.18 -0.13
N ASN A 367 27.70 3.89 0.29
CA ASN A 367 28.90 4.46 -0.31
C ASN A 367 29.07 4.05 -1.79
#